data_dc14658b9f41bd6378772d65eb0ec30b
#
_entry.id   dc14658b9f41bd6378772d65eb0ec30b
#
_cell.length_a   1.000
_cell.length_b   1.000
_cell.length_c   1.000
_cell.angle_alpha   90.00
_cell.angle_beta   90.00
_cell.angle_gamma   90.00
#
_symmetry.space_group_name_H-M   'P 1'
#
loop_
_entity.id
_entity.type
_entity.pdbx_description
1 polymer ?
#
loop_
_entity_poly.entity_id
_entity_poly.type
_entity_poly.pdbx_seq_one_letter_code
_entity_poly.pdbx_strand_id
1 'polypeptide(L)'
;LAKIKDILIIVNKGQLEQYKKILPNGKKLGIKITYIEQETPKGLPDAFILGEKFIGKSNISLILGDNFFYGQFLSTKLLECINLKKGAKVLLHRVSKPEKYGVAKVKKNKITLIKEKPKKFFSDLAITGLYFFDNKVVKFAKQLKPSKRKELEITDLLNKYKKRNELTADYIGRGGAWLDTGS
;
A
#
# COMPACT_ATOMS: atom_id res chain seq x y z
N LEU A 1 4.97 -7.09 14.69
CA LEU A 1 6.05 -7.06 13.71
C LEU A 1 6.58 -5.63 13.50
N ALA A 2 5.83 -4.74 12.87
CA ALA A 2 6.25 -3.37 12.54
C ALA A 2 6.13 -2.36 13.69
N LYS A 3 5.73 -2.77 14.90
CA LYS A 3 5.50 -1.89 16.07
C LYS A 3 4.49 -0.75 15.84
N ILE A 4 3.69 -0.81 14.79
CA ILE A 4 2.60 0.13 14.52
C ILE A 4 1.46 -0.18 15.49
N LYS A 5 1.00 0.85 16.22
CA LYS A 5 -0.05 0.71 17.24
C LYS A 5 -1.37 1.35 16.85
N ASP A 6 -1.35 2.41 16.06
CA ASP A 6 -2.56 3.08 15.58
C ASP A 6 -2.92 2.52 14.20
N ILE A 7 -4.12 1.95 14.07
CA ILE A 7 -4.59 1.30 12.85
C ILE A 7 -5.94 1.90 12.45
N LEU A 8 -6.04 2.30 11.19
CA LEU A 8 -7.29 2.65 10.56
C LEU A 8 -7.74 1.51 9.65
N ILE A 9 -8.94 0.98 9.88
CA ILE A 9 -9.55 -0.01 9.01
C ILE A 9 -10.66 0.70 8.22
N ILE A 10 -10.55 0.64 6.90
CA ILE A 10 -11.56 1.17 5.98
C ILE A 10 -12.36 -0.01 5.46
N VAL A 11 -13.67 0.02 5.68
CA VAL A 11 -14.61 -1.03 5.30
C VAL A 11 -15.65 -0.49 4.33
N ASN A 12 -16.30 -1.36 3.57
CA ASN A 12 -17.42 -0.94 2.74
C ASN A 12 -18.64 -0.61 3.60
N LYS A 13 -19.49 0.24 3.08
CA LYS A 13 -20.75 0.61 3.70
C LYS A 13 -21.56 -0.61 4.13
N GLY A 14 -22.07 -0.60 5.36
CA GLY A 14 -22.86 -1.68 5.95
C GLY A 14 -22.03 -2.83 6.55
N GLN A 15 -20.70 -2.82 6.46
CA GLN A 15 -19.84 -3.86 7.02
C GLN A 15 -19.26 -3.52 8.39
N LEU A 16 -19.39 -2.27 8.85
CA LEU A 16 -18.74 -1.76 10.06
C LEU A 16 -19.02 -2.60 11.30
N GLU A 17 -20.26 -2.93 11.55
CA GLU A 17 -20.65 -3.66 12.76
C GLU A 17 -20.14 -5.11 12.74
N GLN A 18 -20.03 -5.74 11.59
CA GLN A 18 -19.44 -7.08 11.45
C GLN A 18 -17.94 -7.06 11.81
N TYR A 19 -17.20 -6.09 11.29
CA TYR A 19 -15.78 -5.92 11.61
C TYR A 19 -15.53 -5.59 13.06
N LYS A 20 -16.33 -4.72 13.67
CA LYS A 20 -16.24 -4.37 15.10
C LYS A 20 -16.50 -5.56 16.03
N LYS A 21 -17.35 -6.51 15.63
CA LYS A 21 -17.59 -7.74 16.40
C LYS A 21 -16.34 -8.63 16.45
N ILE A 22 -15.60 -8.71 15.35
CA ILE A 22 -14.39 -9.56 15.22
C ILE A 22 -13.17 -8.86 15.81
N LEU A 23 -12.96 -7.60 15.47
CA LEU A 23 -11.84 -6.76 15.88
C LEU A 23 -12.35 -5.45 16.51
N PRO A 24 -12.77 -5.44 17.79
CA PRO A 24 -13.42 -4.23 18.34
C PRO A 24 -12.47 -3.02 18.33
N ASN A 25 -11.77 -2.75 19.41
CA ASN A 25 -10.93 -1.55 19.52
C ASN A 25 -9.43 -1.83 19.58
N GLY A 26 -9.05 -3.10 19.50
CA GLY A 26 -7.66 -3.53 19.50
C GLY A 26 -6.96 -3.55 20.87
N LYS A 27 -7.62 -3.13 21.97
CA LYS A 27 -7.00 -3.06 23.31
C LYS A 27 -6.38 -4.38 23.75
N LYS A 28 -7.04 -5.52 23.51
CA LYS A 28 -6.53 -6.86 23.84
C LYS A 28 -5.26 -7.22 23.06
N LEU A 29 -5.02 -6.56 21.92
CA LEU A 29 -3.85 -6.76 21.06
C LEU A 29 -2.76 -5.70 21.31
N GLY A 30 -2.96 -4.78 22.26
CA GLY A 30 -2.04 -3.67 22.53
C GLY A 30 -1.97 -2.61 21.40
N ILE A 31 -3.04 -2.50 20.61
CA ILE A 31 -3.17 -1.56 19.49
C ILE A 31 -4.47 -0.75 19.64
N LYS A 32 -4.56 0.35 18.89
CA LYS A 32 -5.77 1.16 18.78
C LYS A 32 -6.32 1.04 17.37
N ILE A 33 -7.56 0.58 17.24
CA ILE A 33 -8.24 0.45 15.95
C ILE A 33 -9.31 1.55 15.83
N THR A 34 -9.27 2.25 14.72
CA THR A 34 -10.29 3.22 14.28
C THR A 34 -10.90 2.69 12.99
N TYR A 35 -12.18 2.95 12.78
CA TYR A 35 -12.90 2.50 11.59
C TYR A 35 -13.46 3.68 10.81
N ILE A 36 -13.46 3.55 9.49
CA ILE A 36 -14.17 4.43 8.55
C ILE A 36 -14.93 3.55 7.56
N GLU A 37 -16.19 3.88 7.29
CA GLU A 37 -16.93 3.30 6.18
C GLU A 37 -16.67 4.08 4.90
N GLN A 38 -16.43 3.37 3.83
CA GLN A 38 -16.30 3.90 2.48
C GLN A 38 -17.63 3.69 1.75
N GLU A 39 -18.27 4.77 1.30
CA GLU A 39 -19.56 4.71 0.59
C GLU A 39 -19.46 3.90 -0.70
N THR A 40 -18.41 4.15 -1.49
CA THR A 40 -18.12 3.45 -2.74
C THR A 40 -16.61 3.35 -2.93
N PRO A 41 -16.06 2.19 -3.33
CA PRO A 41 -14.66 2.05 -3.67
C PRO A 41 -14.27 2.94 -4.86
N LYS A 42 -13.31 3.85 -4.68
CA LYS A 42 -12.81 4.76 -5.72
C LYS A 42 -11.36 4.48 -6.10
N GLY A 43 -10.82 3.34 -5.66
CA GLY A 43 -9.43 2.96 -5.82
C GLY A 43 -8.59 3.21 -4.55
N LEU A 44 -7.42 2.55 -4.47
CA LEU A 44 -6.59 2.55 -3.26
C LEU A 44 -6.20 3.94 -2.74
N PRO A 45 -5.86 4.94 -3.59
CA PRO A 45 -5.52 6.28 -3.09
C PRO A 45 -6.64 6.99 -2.35
N ASP A 46 -7.91 6.60 -2.53
CA ASP A 46 -9.03 7.17 -1.79
C ASP A 46 -8.93 6.91 -0.27
N ALA A 47 -8.28 5.80 0.12
CA ALA A 47 -8.01 5.49 1.53
C ALA A 47 -7.22 6.60 2.23
N PHE A 48 -6.30 7.28 1.54
CA PHE A 48 -5.54 8.40 2.11
C PHE A 48 -6.39 9.66 2.24
N ILE A 49 -7.36 9.86 1.35
CA ILE A 49 -8.29 10.99 1.40
C ILE A 49 -9.26 10.80 2.57
N LEU A 50 -9.85 9.61 2.68
CA LEU A 50 -10.74 9.24 3.79
C LEU A 50 -9.99 9.27 5.14
N GLY A 51 -8.77 8.78 5.16
CA GLY A 51 -7.91 8.72 6.35
C GLY A 51 -7.18 10.02 6.69
N GLU A 52 -7.41 11.15 6.01
CA GLU A 52 -6.64 12.38 6.19
C GLU A 52 -6.51 12.83 7.65
N LYS A 53 -7.62 12.84 8.39
CA LYS A 53 -7.62 13.23 9.82
C LYS A 53 -6.81 12.24 10.68
N PHE A 54 -6.88 10.95 10.37
CA PHE A 54 -6.11 9.91 11.05
C PHE A 54 -4.60 10.04 10.75
N ILE A 55 -4.24 10.29 9.51
CA ILE A 55 -2.84 10.43 9.06
C ILE A 55 -2.20 11.68 9.67
N GLY A 56 -2.90 12.82 9.64
CA GLY A 56 -2.40 14.08 10.15
C GLY A 56 -1.04 14.45 9.55
N LYS A 57 -0.03 14.57 10.42
CA LYS A 57 1.36 14.88 10.04
C LYS A 57 2.28 13.66 10.03
N SER A 58 1.76 12.46 10.27
CA SER A 58 2.54 11.23 10.41
C SER A 58 2.83 10.57 9.06
N ASN A 59 3.89 9.78 9.00
CA ASN A 59 4.07 8.80 7.95
C ASN A 59 3.04 7.69 8.10
N ILE A 60 2.70 7.03 7.01
CA ILE A 60 1.64 6.02 6.97
C ILE A 60 2.10 4.77 6.20
N SER A 61 1.64 3.61 6.67
CA SER A 61 1.69 2.37 5.91
C SER A 61 0.28 1.99 5.49
N LEU A 62 0.11 1.59 4.23
CA LEU A 62 -1.13 1.00 3.71
C LEU A 62 -0.86 -0.47 3.42
N ILE A 63 -1.71 -1.35 3.95
CA ILE A 63 -1.73 -2.77 3.61
C ILE A 63 -3.12 -3.15 3.09
N LEU A 64 -3.18 -3.95 2.04
CA LEU A 64 -4.41 -4.49 1.51
C LEU A 64 -4.87 -5.69 2.37
N GLY A 65 -6.16 -5.77 2.68
CA GLY A 65 -6.71 -6.77 3.58
C GLY A 65 -6.66 -8.22 3.08
N ASP A 66 -6.46 -8.40 1.78
CA ASP A 66 -6.32 -9.69 1.09
C ASP A 66 -4.88 -10.11 0.82
N ASN A 67 -3.91 -9.33 1.32
CA ASN A 67 -2.49 -9.60 1.11
C ASN A 67 -1.84 -10.21 2.34
N PHE A 68 -1.16 -11.35 2.16
CA PHE A 68 -0.37 -12.04 3.17
C PHE A 68 1.12 -11.95 2.87
N PHE A 69 1.88 -11.61 3.90
CA PHE A 69 3.34 -11.54 3.85
C PHE A 69 3.93 -12.51 4.87
N TYR A 70 4.83 -13.34 4.44
CA TYR A 70 5.55 -14.27 5.28
C TYR A 70 7.04 -14.28 4.94
N GLY A 71 7.91 -14.46 5.92
CA GLY A 71 9.34 -14.58 5.66
C GLY A 71 10.18 -14.38 6.91
N GLN A 72 11.34 -15.00 6.92
CA GLN A 72 12.25 -15.04 8.07
C GLN A 72 12.68 -13.63 8.53
N PHE A 73 12.93 -12.70 7.60
CA PHE A 73 13.40 -11.34 7.90
C PHE A 73 12.31 -10.28 7.72
N LEU A 74 11.06 -10.68 7.65
CA LEU A 74 9.96 -9.73 7.40
C LEU A 74 9.89 -8.62 8.45
N SER A 75 10.03 -8.95 9.73
CA SER A 75 9.99 -7.96 10.81
C SER A 75 11.06 -6.89 10.67
N THR A 76 12.31 -7.30 10.38
CA THR A 76 13.43 -6.37 10.15
C THR A 76 13.15 -5.48 8.95
N LYS A 77 12.68 -6.06 7.84
CA LYS A 77 12.31 -5.34 6.63
C LYS A 77 11.21 -4.30 6.88
N LEU A 78 10.18 -4.66 7.64
CA LEU A 78 9.11 -3.74 8.01
C LEU A 78 9.63 -2.58 8.86
N LEU A 79 10.50 -2.86 9.84
CA LEU A 79 11.12 -1.82 10.68
C LEU A 79 11.97 -0.85 9.87
N GLU A 80 12.70 -1.34 8.86
CA GLU A 80 13.44 -0.48 7.91
C GLU A 80 12.49 0.40 7.08
N CYS A 81 11.35 -0.16 6.65
CA CYS A 81 10.38 0.55 5.83
C CYS A 81 9.62 1.64 6.59
N ILE A 82 9.23 1.41 7.85
CA ILE A 82 8.53 2.42 8.66
C ILE A 82 9.42 3.59 9.07
N ASN A 83 10.74 3.40 9.08
CA ASN A 83 11.72 4.46 9.35
C ASN A 83 11.93 5.41 8.15
N LEU A 84 11.01 5.39 7.18
CA LEU A 84 11.02 6.29 6.04
C LEU A 84 11.02 7.76 6.49
N LYS A 85 12.07 8.51 6.16
CA LYS A 85 12.15 9.94 6.52
C LYS A 85 11.34 10.82 5.57
N LYS A 86 11.28 10.46 4.29
CA LYS A 86 10.65 11.24 3.23
C LYS A 86 10.32 10.35 2.04
N GLY A 87 9.25 10.68 1.31
CA GLY A 87 8.89 10.05 0.06
C GLY A 87 8.01 8.81 0.21
N ALA A 88 8.21 7.83 -0.65
CA ALA A 88 7.49 6.57 -0.64
C ALA A 88 8.44 5.39 -0.80
N LYS A 89 8.06 4.25 -0.21
CA LYS A 89 8.73 2.97 -0.38
C LYS A 89 7.70 1.88 -0.68
N VAL A 90 8.03 1.02 -1.62
CA VAL A 90 7.23 -0.16 -1.98
C VAL A 90 8.05 -1.43 -1.86
N LEU A 91 7.38 -2.54 -1.61
CA LEU A 91 7.98 -3.87 -1.69
C LEU A 91 7.65 -4.51 -3.03
N LEU A 92 8.66 -5.09 -3.66
CA LEU A 92 8.56 -5.76 -4.95
C LEU A 92 8.68 -7.27 -4.76
N HIS A 93 7.90 -8.01 -5.54
CA HIS A 93 7.96 -9.47 -5.63
C HIS A 93 7.87 -9.93 -7.07
N ARG A 94 8.60 -11.01 -7.42
CA ARG A 94 8.51 -11.61 -8.75
C ARG A 94 7.26 -12.45 -8.87
N VAL A 95 6.53 -12.28 -9.98
CA VAL A 95 5.29 -12.99 -10.26
C VAL A 95 5.29 -13.58 -11.66
N SER A 96 4.56 -14.68 -11.83
CA SER A 96 4.38 -15.34 -13.13
C SER A 96 3.40 -14.61 -14.05
N LYS A 97 2.44 -13.85 -13.48
CA LYS A 97 1.37 -13.15 -14.21
C LYS A 97 1.36 -11.65 -13.88
N PRO A 98 2.39 -10.88 -14.34
CA PRO A 98 2.52 -9.47 -13.98
C PRO A 98 1.37 -8.59 -14.49
N GLU A 99 0.64 -9.00 -15.53
CA GLU A 99 -0.51 -8.30 -16.09
C GLU A 99 -1.68 -8.14 -15.10
N LYS A 100 -1.64 -8.85 -13.96
CA LYS A 100 -2.66 -8.73 -12.91
C LYS A 100 -2.38 -7.60 -11.91
N TYR A 101 -1.18 -7.05 -11.89
CA TYR A 101 -0.67 -6.18 -10.83
C TYR A 101 -0.16 -4.83 -11.36
N GLY A 102 0.05 -3.90 -10.46
CA GLY A 102 0.96 -2.79 -10.69
C GLY A 102 2.39 -3.32 -10.83
N VAL A 103 3.07 -3.00 -11.91
CA VAL A 103 4.40 -3.56 -12.25
C VAL A 103 5.44 -2.48 -12.30
N ALA A 104 6.60 -2.73 -11.71
CA ALA A 104 7.74 -1.84 -11.72
C ALA A 104 8.91 -2.42 -12.56
N LYS A 105 9.62 -1.55 -13.28
CA LYS A 105 10.94 -1.84 -13.86
C LYS A 105 12.00 -1.15 -13.05
N VAL A 106 12.99 -1.91 -12.61
CA VAL A 106 14.12 -1.41 -11.82
C VAL A 106 15.40 -1.48 -12.63
N LYS A 107 16.18 -0.41 -12.62
CA LYS A 107 17.53 -0.34 -13.23
C LYS A 107 18.45 0.38 -12.26
N LYS A 108 19.62 -0.20 -11.95
CA LYS A 108 20.59 0.36 -10.99
C LYS A 108 19.92 0.81 -9.67
N ASN A 109 19.11 -0.08 -9.07
CA ASN A 109 18.36 0.13 -7.82
C ASN A 109 17.34 1.30 -7.84
N LYS A 110 16.99 1.83 -9.03
CA LYS A 110 15.98 2.87 -9.19
C LYS A 110 14.80 2.35 -10.00
N ILE A 111 13.58 2.70 -9.57
CA ILE A 111 12.37 2.42 -10.35
C ILE A 111 12.35 3.36 -11.55
N THR A 112 12.43 2.80 -12.75
CA THR A 112 12.43 3.57 -14.01
C THR A 112 11.05 3.66 -14.65
N LEU A 113 10.22 2.63 -14.49
CA LEU A 113 8.88 2.57 -15.06
C LEU A 113 7.93 1.92 -14.07
N ILE A 114 6.69 2.43 -13.99
CA ILE A 114 5.56 1.81 -13.29
C ILE A 114 4.37 1.84 -14.22
N LYS A 115 3.66 0.71 -14.34
CA LYS A 115 2.38 0.61 -15.05
C LYS A 115 1.40 -0.25 -14.29
N GLU A 116 0.14 0.17 -14.24
CA GLU A 116 -0.96 -0.62 -13.74
C GLU A 116 -1.37 -1.66 -14.79
N LYS A 117 -1.49 -2.92 -14.38
CA LYS A 117 -2.00 -4.05 -15.17
C LYS A 117 -1.57 -3.99 -16.65
N PRO A 118 -0.27 -4.08 -16.93
CA PRO A 118 0.27 -3.83 -18.27
C PRO A 118 -0.18 -4.92 -19.26
N LYS A 119 -0.73 -4.51 -20.39
CA LYS A 119 -1.12 -5.44 -21.47
C LYS A 119 0.07 -6.09 -22.19
N LYS A 120 1.24 -5.41 -22.19
CA LYS A 120 2.49 -5.91 -22.78
C LYS A 120 3.50 -6.12 -21.67
N PHE A 121 4.14 -7.29 -21.66
CA PHE A 121 5.18 -7.63 -20.72
C PHE A 121 6.36 -6.64 -20.81
N PHE A 122 6.88 -6.18 -19.68
CA PHE A 122 8.11 -5.40 -19.60
C PHE A 122 8.93 -5.68 -18.33
N SER A 123 8.34 -6.33 -17.33
CA SER A 123 8.98 -6.74 -16.08
C SER A 123 8.07 -7.76 -15.37
N ASP A 124 8.67 -8.63 -14.58
CA ASP A 124 8.01 -9.58 -13.68
C ASP A 124 7.89 -9.09 -12.24
N LEU A 125 8.33 -7.85 -11.96
CA LEU A 125 8.35 -7.27 -10.63
C LEU A 125 7.00 -6.59 -10.31
N ALA A 126 6.13 -7.31 -9.62
CA ALA A 126 4.89 -6.76 -9.09
C ALA A 126 5.17 -5.88 -7.87
N ILE A 127 4.43 -4.79 -7.77
CA ILE A 127 4.34 -3.97 -6.56
C ILE A 127 3.32 -4.66 -5.66
N THR A 128 3.76 -5.07 -4.47
CA THR A 128 2.89 -5.77 -3.52
C THR A 128 1.88 -4.83 -2.89
N GLY A 129 0.87 -5.38 -2.22
CA GLY A 129 -0.16 -4.60 -1.52
C GLY A 129 0.28 -4.00 -0.19
N LEU A 130 1.56 -3.67 -0.03
CA LEU A 130 2.12 -3.02 1.16
C LEU A 130 2.96 -1.81 0.76
N TYR A 131 2.55 -0.65 1.22
CA TYR A 131 3.08 0.65 0.82
C TYR A 131 3.46 1.46 2.05
N PHE A 132 4.49 2.29 1.94
CA PHE A 132 4.93 3.23 2.96
C PHE A 132 5.07 4.62 2.35
N PHE A 133 4.50 5.62 3.01
CA PHE A 133 4.48 6.99 2.50
C PHE A 133 4.78 8.00 3.60
N ASP A 134 5.35 9.13 3.23
CA ASP A 134 5.29 10.34 4.04
C ASP A 134 3.89 10.97 4.00
N ASN A 135 3.62 11.92 4.88
CA ASN A 135 2.31 12.58 4.99
C ASN A 135 1.86 13.37 3.75
N LYS A 136 2.75 13.61 2.77
CA LYS A 136 2.40 14.26 1.50
C LYS A 136 1.47 13.38 0.65
N VAL A 137 1.34 12.10 0.99
CA VAL A 137 0.50 11.14 0.29
C VAL A 137 -0.94 11.64 0.15
N VAL A 138 -1.50 12.28 1.20
CA VAL A 138 -2.86 12.84 1.18
C VAL A 138 -2.99 13.93 0.11
N LYS A 139 -2.05 14.87 0.09
CA LYS A 139 -2.01 15.95 -0.92
C LYS A 139 -1.90 15.38 -2.34
N PHE A 140 -1.07 14.36 -2.52
CA PHE A 140 -0.88 13.75 -3.84
C PHE A 140 -2.09 12.91 -4.27
N ALA A 141 -2.74 12.21 -3.35
CA ALA A 141 -3.97 11.46 -3.61
C ALA A 141 -5.11 12.38 -4.08
N LYS A 142 -5.32 13.51 -3.40
CA LYS A 142 -6.32 14.53 -3.79
C LYS A 142 -6.11 15.13 -5.19
N GLN A 143 -4.91 15.04 -5.73
CA GLN A 143 -4.56 15.55 -7.05
C GLN A 143 -4.65 14.50 -8.16
N LEU A 144 -5.02 13.26 -7.84
CA LEU A 144 -5.19 12.22 -8.85
C LEU A 144 -6.52 12.42 -9.59
N LYS A 145 -6.53 11.94 -10.83
CA LYS A 145 -7.74 11.83 -11.65
C LYS A 145 -8.06 10.35 -11.84
N PRO A 146 -9.34 9.97 -11.87
CA PRO A 146 -9.72 8.60 -12.16
C PRO A 146 -9.16 8.14 -13.50
N SER A 147 -8.70 6.91 -13.56
CA SER A 147 -8.24 6.23 -14.77
C SER A 147 -9.42 5.89 -15.72
N LYS A 148 -9.11 5.25 -16.84
CA LYS A 148 -10.14 4.66 -17.72
C LYS A 148 -11.02 3.62 -17.02
N ARG A 149 -10.54 3.04 -15.90
CA ARG A 149 -11.30 2.12 -15.04
C ARG A 149 -12.22 2.84 -14.04
N LYS A 150 -12.24 4.18 -14.08
CA LYS A 150 -12.97 5.05 -13.14
C LYS A 150 -12.46 4.96 -11.70
N GLU A 151 -11.22 4.52 -11.51
CA GLU A 151 -10.55 4.37 -10.22
C GLU A 151 -9.33 5.29 -10.10
N LEU A 152 -9.04 5.72 -8.89
CA LEU A 152 -7.76 6.33 -8.54
C LEU A 152 -6.71 5.21 -8.47
N GLU A 153 -5.67 5.28 -9.31
CA GLU A 153 -4.66 4.23 -9.38
C GLU A 153 -3.52 4.49 -8.40
N ILE A 154 -3.15 3.47 -7.63
CA ILE A 154 -1.99 3.56 -6.73
C ILE A 154 -0.69 3.76 -7.52
N THR A 155 -0.60 3.22 -8.72
CA THR A 155 0.55 3.38 -9.62
C THR A 155 0.71 4.84 -10.09
N ASP A 156 -0.37 5.60 -10.23
CA ASP A 156 -0.32 7.02 -10.55
C ASP A 156 0.18 7.84 -9.35
N LEU A 157 -0.25 7.47 -8.13
CA LEU A 157 0.27 8.04 -6.91
C LEU A 157 1.78 7.81 -6.78
N LEU A 158 2.24 6.58 -6.99
CA LEU A 158 3.65 6.22 -6.98
C LEU A 158 4.45 6.97 -8.07
N ASN A 159 3.87 7.17 -9.25
CA ASN A 159 4.49 7.95 -10.32
C ASN A 159 4.69 9.43 -9.94
N LYS A 160 3.83 10.02 -9.09
CA LYS A 160 4.08 11.37 -8.54
C LYS A 160 5.34 11.40 -7.67
N TYR A 161 5.55 10.42 -6.81
CA TYR A 161 6.77 10.28 -6.00
C TYR A 161 7.99 9.98 -6.88
N LYS A 162 7.85 9.10 -7.87
CA LYS A 162 8.93 8.77 -8.82
C LYS A 162 9.43 10.02 -9.57
N LYS A 163 8.53 10.86 -10.09
CA LYS A 163 8.88 12.13 -10.77
C LYS A 163 9.67 13.08 -9.88
N ARG A 164 9.54 12.98 -8.57
CA ARG A 164 10.27 13.79 -7.58
C ARG A 164 11.56 13.15 -7.09
N ASN A 165 11.92 11.98 -7.62
CA ASN A 165 13.01 11.15 -7.11
C ASN A 165 12.84 10.79 -5.60
N GLU A 166 11.61 10.68 -5.15
CA GLU A 166 11.22 10.38 -3.77
C GLU A 166 10.58 8.97 -3.64
N LEU A 167 10.75 8.08 -4.63
CA LEU A 167 10.26 6.70 -4.59
C LEU A 167 11.42 5.72 -4.52
N THR A 168 11.39 4.87 -3.51
CA THR A 168 12.33 3.76 -3.33
C THR A 168 11.60 2.43 -3.37
N ALA A 169 12.34 1.37 -3.70
CA ALA A 169 11.82 0.02 -3.67
C ALA A 169 12.77 -0.89 -2.91
N ASP A 170 12.18 -1.90 -2.28
CA ASP A 170 12.90 -3.01 -1.69
C ASP A 170 12.27 -4.31 -2.15
N TYR A 171 12.94 -5.45 -1.94
CA TYR A 171 12.46 -6.75 -2.37
C TYR A 171 12.03 -7.58 -1.16
N ILE A 172 10.97 -8.37 -1.34
CA ILE A 172 10.70 -9.48 -0.45
C ILE A 172 11.83 -10.48 -0.69
N GLY A 173 12.69 -10.66 0.33
CA GLY A 173 13.92 -11.44 0.23
C GLY A 173 13.69 -12.93 -0.06
N ARG A 174 14.79 -13.67 -0.29
CA ARG A 174 14.74 -15.13 -0.41
C ARG A 174 14.11 -15.74 0.85
N GLY A 175 13.25 -16.75 0.68
CA GLY A 175 12.47 -17.33 1.78
C GLY A 175 11.29 -16.47 2.25
N GLY A 176 11.04 -15.32 1.62
CA GLY A 176 9.83 -14.55 1.80
C GLY A 176 8.78 -14.91 0.77
N ALA A 177 7.51 -14.87 1.18
CA ALA A 177 6.35 -15.07 0.32
C ALA A 177 5.41 -13.86 0.43
N TRP A 178 4.79 -13.54 -0.70
CA TRP A 178 3.66 -12.64 -0.79
C TRP A 178 2.53 -13.37 -1.50
N LEU A 179 1.37 -13.39 -0.87
CA LEU A 179 0.15 -13.99 -1.41
C LEU A 179 -0.91 -12.90 -1.51
N ASP A 180 -1.49 -12.77 -2.69
CA ASP A 180 -2.66 -11.96 -2.97
C ASP A 180 -3.87 -12.91 -3.12
N THR A 181 -4.76 -12.91 -2.12
CA THR A 181 -5.93 -13.78 -2.09
C THR A 181 -7.15 -13.17 -2.80
N GLY A 182 -7.04 -11.94 -3.28
CA GLY A 182 -8.07 -11.25 -4.05
C GLY A 182 -8.07 -11.58 -5.56
N SER A 183 -7.11 -12.37 -6.01
CA SER A 183 -6.97 -12.71 -7.44
C SER A 183 -7.17 -14.19 -7.73
#